data_a6bff14a24aaabffcc7b07e1297c2779
#
_entry.id   a6bff14a24aaabffcc7b07e1297c2779
#
_cell.length_a   1.000
_cell.length_b   1.000
_cell.length_c   1.000
_cell.angle_alpha   90.00
_cell.angle_beta   90.00
_cell.angle_gamma   90.00
#
_symmetry.space_group_name_H-M   'P 1'
#
loop_
_entity.id
_entity.type
_entity.pdbx_description
1 polymer ?
#
loop_
_entity_poly.entity_id
_entity_poly.type
_entity_poly.pdbx_seq_one_letter_code
_entity_poly.pdbx_strand_id
1 'polypeptide(L)'
;MNSIGIMIRRRNRTNKKLLDKEIITLHSKLKKGDTITTHYTTEKDYSKGNYHTHLIIQYNDDKNLYNQLNQFIGGNTWKVNKSGIDEVKINNGKWGEIHTHPLWNEDGFRGYMNKHELTKTLY
;
A
#
# COMPACT_ATOMS: atom_id res chain seq x y z
N MET A 1 12.71 10.96 -5.66
CA MET A 1 11.63 10.35 -4.88
C MET A 1 11.14 9.10 -5.58
N ASN A 2 11.08 7.99 -4.86
CA ASN A 2 10.61 6.72 -5.39
C ASN A 2 9.10 6.56 -5.14
N SER A 3 8.46 5.67 -5.87
CA SER A 3 7.04 5.38 -5.72
C SER A 3 6.78 3.88 -5.74
N ILE A 4 5.84 3.44 -4.91
CA ILE A 4 5.37 2.06 -4.90
C ILE A 4 3.85 2.04 -4.89
N GLY A 5 3.25 1.22 -5.76
CA GLY A 5 1.82 0.96 -5.78
C GLY A 5 1.53 -0.28 -4.95
N ILE A 6 0.49 -0.24 -4.12
CA ILE A 6 0.12 -1.33 -3.23
C ILE A 6 -1.40 -1.52 -3.28
N MET A 7 -1.83 -2.78 -3.31
CA MET A 7 -3.23 -3.14 -3.09
C MET A 7 -3.30 -4.00 -1.84
N ILE A 8 -4.24 -3.70 -0.94
CA ILE A 8 -4.45 -4.45 0.28
C ILE A 8 -5.90 -4.87 0.42
N ARG A 9 -6.11 -6.09 0.93
CA ARG A 9 -7.43 -6.64 1.27
C ARG A 9 -7.31 -7.45 2.55
N ARG A 10 -8.22 -7.20 3.50
CA ARG A 10 -8.23 -7.98 4.75
C ARG A 10 -8.78 -9.39 4.51
N ARG A 11 -8.32 -10.35 5.30
CA ARG A 11 -8.80 -11.73 5.24
C ARG A 11 -10.28 -11.80 5.60
N ASN A 12 -10.68 -11.13 6.67
CA ASN A 12 -12.06 -11.08 7.11
C ASN A 12 -12.76 -9.86 6.55
N ARG A 13 -14.07 -9.95 6.45
CA ARG A 13 -14.89 -8.84 5.97
C ARG A 13 -14.61 -7.58 6.77
N THR A 14 -14.43 -6.47 6.09
CA THR A 14 -14.16 -5.17 6.71
C THR A 14 -15.01 -4.09 6.05
N ASN A 15 -14.89 -2.86 6.52
CA ASN A 15 -15.56 -1.72 5.92
C ASN A 15 -14.53 -0.65 5.50
N LYS A 16 -15.01 0.31 4.73
CA LYS A 16 -14.20 1.40 4.20
C LYS A 16 -13.51 2.21 5.31
N LYS A 17 -14.24 2.53 6.37
CA LYS A 17 -13.74 3.34 7.48
C LYS A 17 -12.53 2.70 8.16
N LEU A 18 -12.57 1.39 8.39
CA LEU A 18 -11.48 0.65 9.02
C LEU A 18 -10.24 0.61 8.12
N LEU A 19 -10.43 0.36 6.81
CA LEU A 19 -9.31 0.35 5.87
C LEU A 19 -8.68 1.74 5.73
N ASP A 20 -9.48 2.78 5.62
CA ASP A 20 -8.96 4.16 5.54
C ASP A 20 -8.14 4.50 6.79
N LYS A 21 -8.60 4.09 7.96
CA LYS A 21 -7.88 4.28 9.22
C LYS A 21 -6.52 3.56 9.23
N GLU A 22 -6.46 2.35 8.69
CA GLU A 22 -5.20 1.59 8.57
C GLU A 22 -4.19 2.35 7.70
N ILE A 23 -4.65 2.94 6.59
CA ILE A 23 -3.77 3.71 5.70
C ILE A 23 -3.25 4.98 6.38
N ILE A 24 -4.11 5.69 7.09
CA ILE A 24 -3.72 6.90 7.83
C ILE A 24 -2.66 6.55 8.89
N THR A 25 -2.84 5.43 9.59
CA THR A 25 -1.88 4.96 10.59
C THR A 25 -0.52 4.61 9.95
N LEU A 26 -0.54 3.89 8.83
CA LEU A 26 0.68 3.56 8.10
C LEU A 26 1.41 4.83 7.65
N HIS A 27 0.69 5.77 7.05
CA HIS A 27 1.25 7.06 6.61
C HIS A 27 1.93 7.79 7.76
N SER A 28 1.27 7.88 8.91
CA SER A 28 1.81 8.57 10.09
C SER A 28 3.12 7.93 10.58
N LYS A 29 3.20 6.61 10.55
CA LYS A 29 4.42 5.89 10.94
C LYS A 29 5.55 6.11 9.95
N LEU A 30 5.25 6.08 8.64
CA LEU A 30 6.24 6.34 7.59
C LEU A 30 6.80 7.76 7.69
N LYS A 31 5.98 8.75 7.98
CA LYS A 31 6.39 10.16 8.10
C LYS A 31 7.37 10.42 9.24
N LYS A 32 7.43 9.58 10.24
CA LYS A 32 8.38 9.74 11.33
C LYS A 32 9.84 9.60 10.88
N GLY A 33 10.08 8.85 9.81
CA GLY A 33 11.42 8.57 9.33
C GLY A 33 11.73 9.04 7.90
N ASP A 34 10.79 9.67 7.22
CA ASP A 34 10.96 10.08 5.82
C ASP A 34 9.95 11.15 5.42
N THR A 35 10.18 11.81 4.30
CA THR A 35 9.18 12.65 3.66
C THR A 35 8.29 11.75 2.80
N ILE A 36 7.02 11.67 3.14
CA ILE A 36 6.07 10.71 2.55
C ILE A 36 4.84 11.45 2.02
N THR A 37 4.42 11.06 0.82
CA THR A 37 3.10 11.39 0.28
C THR A 37 2.39 10.08 -0.04
N THR A 38 1.15 9.94 0.43
CA THR A 38 0.32 8.75 0.18
C THR A 38 -0.95 9.15 -0.55
N HIS A 39 -1.16 8.53 -1.72
CA HIS A 39 -2.41 8.65 -2.48
C HIS A 39 -3.15 7.34 -2.37
N TYR A 40 -4.46 7.37 -2.09
CA TYR A 40 -5.21 6.13 -1.93
C TYR A 40 -6.68 6.25 -2.29
N THR A 41 -7.29 5.10 -2.55
CA THR A 41 -8.74 4.94 -2.65
C THR A 41 -9.14 3.58 -2.11
N THR A 42 -10.27 3.54 -1.38
CA THR A 42 -10.87 2.29 -0.90
C THR A 42 -12.13 2.02 -1.68
N GLU A 43 -12.20 0.85 -2.30
CA GLU A 43 -13.28 0.44 -3.18
C GLU A 43 -13.96 -0.82 -2.68
N LYS A 44 -15.24 -0.97 -3.01
CA LYS A 44 -16.00 -2.17 -2.68
C LYS A 44 -15.72 -3.28 -3.70
N ASP A 45 -15.49 -4.51 -3.20
CA ASP A 45 -15.38 -5.69 -4.04
C ASP A 45 -16.75 -6.04 -4.65
N TYR A 46 -16.78 -6.32 -5.94
CA TYR A 46 -18.04 -6.60 -6.65
C TYR A 46 -18.77 -7.85 -6.13
N SER A 47 -18.05 -8.88 -5.75
CA SER A 47 -18.65 -10.20 -5.54
C SER A 47 -18.88 -10.60 -4.10
N LYS A 48 -18.24 -9.96 -3.12
CA LYS A 48 -18.25 -10.43 -1.72
C LYS A 48 -18.66 -9.37 -0.69
N GLY A 49 -18.99 -8.17 -1.12
CA GLY A 49 -19.35 -7.10 -0.20
C GLY A 49 -18.22 -6.66 0.74
N ASN A 50 -16.99 -7.03 0.44
CA ASN A 50 -15.81 -6.59 1.18
C ASN A 50 -15.21 -5.36 0.49
N TYR A 51 -14.11 -4.84 1.05
CA TYR A 51 -13.42 -3.67 0.51
C TYR A 51 -11.94 -3.97 0.34
N HIS A 52 -11.32 -3.26 -0.59
CA HIS A 52 -9.87 -3.27 -0.79
C HIS A 52 -9.39 -1.84 -0.99
N THR A 53 -8.12 -1.60 -0.71
CA THR A 53 -7.52 -0.28 -0.89
C THR A 53 -6.36 -0.36 -1.88
N HIS A 54 -6.37 0.56 -2.85
CA HIS A 54 -5.24 0.85 -3.71
C HIS A 54 -4.54 2.08 -3.16
N LEU A 55 -3.22 2.03 -3.05
CA LEU A 55 -2.45 3.19 -2.61
C LEU A 55 -1.13 3.30 -3.36
N ILE A 56 -0.65 4.52 -3.47
CA ILE A 56 0.70 4.83 -3.92
C ILE A 56 1.40 5.55 -2.78
N ILE A 57 2.59 5.08 -2.43
CA ILE A 57 3.46 5.75 -1.47
C ILE A 57 4.65 6.33 -2.23
N GLN A 58 4.84 7.65 -2.12
CA GLN A 58 6.04 8.34 -2.58
C GLN A 58 6.97 8.51 -1.40
N TYR A 59 8.21 8.06 -1.56
CA TYR A 59 9.16 7.96 -0.46
C TYR A 59 10.59 8.19 -0.95
N ASN A 60 11.52 8.43 -0.02
CA ASN A 60 12.96 8.60 -0.33
C ASN A 60 13.82 7.51 0.29
N ASP A 61 13.45 6.99 1.46
CA ASP A 61 14.25 6.03 2.23
C ASP A 61 13.64 4.62 2.14
N ASP A 62 14.27 3.76 1.36
CA ASP A 62 13.86 2.35 1.18
C ASP A 62 13.81 1.60 2.50
N LYS A 63 14.81 1.80 3.35
CA LYS A 63 14.91 1.08 4.63
C LYS A 63 13.74 1.41 5.56
N ASN A 64 13.40 2.68 5.66
CA ASN A 64 12.24 3.11 6.44
C ASN A 64 10.95 2.52 5.89
N LEU A 65 10.78 2.55 4.56
CA LEU A 65 9.60 1.97 3.91
C LEU A 65 9.45 0.48 4.23
N TYR A 66 10.53 -0.30 4.04
CA TYR A 66 10.48 -1.74 4.29
C TYR A 66 10.19 -2.08 5.74
N ASN A 67 10.84 -1.38 6.67
CA ASN A 67 10.63 -1.61 8.10
C ASN A 67 9.17 -1.37 8.49
N GLN A 68 8.57 -0.28 8.03
CA GLN A 68 7.20 0.06 8.36
C GLN A 68 6.19 -0.87 7.67
N LEU A 69 6.45 -1.25 6.42
CA LEU A 69 5.58 -2.20 5.72
C LEU A 69 5.63 -3.59 6.36
N ASN A 70 6.81 -4.05 6.79
CA ASN A 70 6.93 -5.33 7.52
C ASN A 70 6.09 -5.34 8.79
N GLN A 71 6.13 -4.26 9.57
CA GLN A 71 5.32 -4.13 10.78
C GLN A 71 3.83 -4.07 10.46
N PHE A 72 3.46 -3.33 9.43
CA PHE A 72 2.07 -3.20 8.97
C PHE A 72 1.47 -4.53 8.54
N ILE A 73 2.25 -5.32 7.81
CA ILE A 73 1.82 -6.63 7.32
C ILE A 73 1.83 -7.68 8.43
N GLY A 74 2.67 -7.50 9.43
CA GLY A 74 2.76 -8.41 10.57
C GLY A 74 3.59 -9.66 10.31
N GLY A 75 4.52 -9.64 9.36
CA GLY A 75 5.40 -10.76 9.08
C GLY A 75 6.57 -10.41 8.16
N ASN A 76 7.56 -11.28 8.09
CA ASN A 76 8.77 -11.11 7.29
C ASN A 76 8.59 -11.61 5.86
N THR A 77 7.50 -11.19 5.21
CA THR A 77 7.14 -11.67 3.87
C THR A 77 7.63 -10.77 2.74
N TRP A 78 8.17 -9.60 3.06
CA TRP A 78 8.72 -8.70 2.07
C TRP A 78 10.13 -9.09 1.69
N LYS A 79 10.35 -9.29 0.40
CA LYS A 79 11.68 -9.55 -0.16
C LYS A 79 12.07 -8.38 -1.04
N VAL A 80 13.27 -7.86 -0.82
CA VAL A 80 13.87 -6.89 -1.71
C VAL A 80 14.66 -7.65 -2.76
N ASN A 81 14.32 -7.49 -4.02
CA ASN A 81 15.14 -7.99 -5.12
C ASN A 81 15.99 -6.86 -5.70
N LYS A 82 16.79 -7.16 -6.72
CA LYS A 82 17.63 -6.15 -7.40
C LYS A 82 16.82 -5.04 -8.08
N SER A 83 15.54 -5.28 -8.30
CA SER A 83 14.65 -4.35 -8.98
C SER A 83 13.67 -3.64 -8.04
N GLY A 84 13.73 -3.89 -6.73
CA GLY A 84 12.84 -3.29 -5.74
C GLY A 84 12.10 -4.31 -4.90
N ILE A 85 10.88 -4.00 -4.48
CA ILE A 85 10.03 -4.91 -3.71
C ILE A 85 9.29 -5.82 -4.65
N ASP A 86 9.40 -7.13 -4.44
CA ASP A 86 8.63 -8.10 -5.20
C ASP A 86 7.15 -8.10 -4.84
N GLU A 87 6.32 -8.52 -5.77
CA GLU A 87 4.93 -8.80 -5.50
C GLU A 87 4.82 -9.92 -4.49
N VAL A 88 4.08 -9.68 -3.41
CA VAL A 88 3.90 -10.65 -2.33
C VAL A 88 2.43 -10.87 -2.10
N LYS A 89 1.99 -12.13 -2.14
CA LYS A 89 0.66 -12.55 -1.73
C LYS A 89 0.75 -13.10 -0.31
N ILE A 90 -0.03 -12.53 0.60
CA ILE A 90 -0.05 -12.93 2.00
C ILE A 90 -1.43 -13.48 2.34
N ASN A 91 -1.45 -14.72 2.83
CA ASN A 91 -2.68 -15.42 3.21
C ASN A 91 -2.71 -15.76 4.68
N ASN A 92 -2.14 -14.90 5.55
CA ASN A 92 -2.18 -15.14 6.98
C ASN A 92 -2.34 -13.87 7.77
N GLY A 93 -2.75 -14.01 9.06
CA GLY A 93 -3.04 -12.88 9.90
C GLY A 93 -4.29 -12.14 9.46
N LYS A 94 -4.30 -10.82 9.64
CA LYS A 94 -5.45 -9.97 9.27
C LYS A 94 -5.54 -9.67 7.78
N TRP A 95 -4.46 -9.88 7.03
CA TRP A 95 -4.42 -9.59 5.59
C TRP A 95 -4.68 -10.85 4.80
N GLY A 96 -5.63 -10.78 3.88
CA GLY A 96 -5.92 -11.87 2.95
C GLY A 96 -5.08 -11.77 1.69
N GLU A 97 -4.78 -10.55 1.26
CA GLU A 97 -4.07 -10.31 0.01
C GLU A 97 -3.34 -8.98 0.05
N ILE A 98 -2.09 -8.98 -0.39
CA ILE A 98 -1.32 -7.75 -0.59
C ILE A 98 -0.52 -7.92 -1.88
N HIS A 99 -0.62 -6.92 -2.76
CA HIS A 99 0.15 -6.85 -4.00
C HIS A 99 0.95 -5.56 -4.01
N THR A 100 2.20 -5.64 -4.47
CA THR A 100 3.06 -4.46 -4.61
C THR A 100 3.58 -4.34 -6.04
N HIS A 101 3.66 -3.11 -6.50
CA HIS A 101 4.17 -2.78 -7.83
C HIS A 101 5.14 -1.60 -7.72
N PRO A 102 6.45 -1.83 -7.85
CA PRO A 102 7.39 -0.72 -7.93
C PRO A 102 7.08 0.17 -9.14
N LEU A 103 7.11 1.46 -8.94
CA LEU A 103 6.82 2.45 -9.97
C LEU A 103 8.10 3.26 -10.23
N TRP A 104 8.82 2.87 -11.28
CA TRP A 104 10.16 3.38 -11.54
C TRP A 104 10.20 4.73 -12.25
N ASN A 105 9.07 5.17 -12.81
CA ASN A 105 9.03 6.40 -13.59
C ASN A 105 7.68 7.09 -13.46
N GLU A 106 7.62 8.32 -13.96
CA GLU A 106 6.41 9.15 -13.90
C GLU A 106 5.24 8.52 -14.64
N ASP A 107 5.50 7.84 -15.76
CA ASP A 107 4.45 7.19 -16.55
C ASP A 107 3.81 6.05 -15.77
N GLY A 108 4.60 5.24 -15.08
CA GLY A 108 4.11 4.19 -14.21
C GLY A 108 3.24 4.74 -13.08
N PHE A 109 3.68 5.83 -12.46
CA PHE A 109 2.93 6.53 -11.42
C PHE A 109 1.58 7.03 -11.93
N ARG A 110 1.57 7.75 -13.05
CA ARG A 110 0.34 8.28 -13.67
C ARG A 110 -0.59 7.18 -14.11
N GLY A 111 -0.06 6.12 -14.72
CA GLY A 111 -0.86 4.97 -15.13
C GLY A 111 -1.55 4.29 -13.96
N TYR A 112 -0.85 4.12 -12.86
CA TYR A 112 -1.43 3.53 -11.65
C TYR A 112 -2.51 4.45 -11.06
N MET A 113 -2.25 5.76 -10.96
CA MET A 113 -3.21 6.75 -10.47
C MET A 113 -4.50 6.74 -11.29
N ASN A 114 -4.37 6.78 -12.61
CA ASN A 114 -5.52 6.81 -13.53
C ASN A 114 -6.32 5.51 -13.48
N LYS A 115 -5.64 4.37 -13.44
CA LYS A 115 -6.30 3.06 -13.43
C LYS A 115 -7.13 2.85 -12.17
N HIS A 116 -6.68 3.35 -11.03
CA HIS A 116 -7.31 3.09 -9.72
C HIS A 116 -8.07 4.29 -9.16
N GLU A 117 -8.15 5.40 -9.89
CA GLU A 117 -8.90 6.61 -9.50
C GLU A 117 -8.58 7.05 -8.06
N LEU A 118 -7.29 7.15 -7.73
CA LEU A 118 -6.83 7.52 -6.40
C LEU A 118 -7.23 8.96 -6.08
N THR A 119 -8.14 9.13 -5.11
CA THR A 119 -8.81 10.41 -4.86
C THR A 119 -8.40 11.10 -3.56
N LYS A 120 -7.76 10.39 -2.64
CA LYS A 120 -7.33 10.94 -1.35
C LYS A 120 -5.81 11.01 -1.29
N THR A 121 -5.30 12.10 -0.71
CA THR A 121 -3.87 12.34 -0.56
C THR A 121 -3.54 12.73 0.87
N LEU A 122 -2.54 12.08 1.46
CA LEU A 122 -1.98 12.39 2.76
C LEU A 122 -0.54 12.90 2.55
N TYR A 123 -0.24 14.00 3.21
CA TYR A 123 1.08 14.63 3.14
C TYR A 123 1.85 14.49 4.44
#